data_2128af76b64919e9d28d227ff2bf817a
#
_entry.id   2128af76b64919e9d28d227ff2bf817a
#
_cell.length_a   1.000
_cell.length_b   1.000
_cell.length_c   1.000
_cell.angle_alpha   90.00
_cell.angle_beta   90.00
_cell.angle_gamma   90.00
#
_symmetry.space_group_name_H-M   'P 1'
#
loop_
_entity.id
_entity.type
_entity.pdbx_description
1 polymer ?
#
loop_
_entity_poly.entity_id
_entity_poly.type
_entity_poly.pdbx_seq_one_letter_code
_entity_poly.pdbx_strand_id
1 'polypeptide(L)'
;LVLGASGGVGLAAVELGKAMGAKVIAAASTDDKLQVAKEAGADDLINYTDEDLKEALKSRYPQGIDVIYDPVGDRFTEPALRNMAWNGRFLIVGFAAGEIPKIPANLTLLKGCSVVGVFWGAFTAKEPKAHIQNVKELMQLFAEGKIDPRVSEVFPFEQYEDALAALSSRRAKGKVVLKVSD
;
A
#
# COMPACT_ATOMS: atom_id res chain seq x y z
N LEU A 1 -3.66 -7.63 2.46
CA LEU A 1 -4.46 -6.42 2.20
C LEU A 1 -3.56 -5.21 2.04
N VAL A 2 -3.77 -4.44 0.96
CA VAL A 2 -3.09 -3.16 0.73
C VAL A 2 -4.12 -2.04 0.79
N LEU A 3 -4.03 -1.15 1.78
CA LEU A 3 -4.85 0.06 1.86
C LEU A 3 -4.25 1.15 0.96
N GLY A 4 -5.08 1.97 0.33
CA GLY A 4 -4.63 3.00 -0.61
C GLY A 4 -3.87 2.43 -1.82
N ALA A 5 -4.33 1.30 -2.32
CA ALA A 5 -3.64 0.44 -3.29
C ALA A 5 -3.33 1.09 -4.64
N SER A 6 -3.95 2.23 -4.98
CA SER A 6 -3.72 2.95 -6.26
C SER A 6 -2.62 4.01 -6.19
N GLY A 7 -2.17 4.38 -5.00
CA GLY A 7 -1.07 5.34 -4.84
C GLY A 7 0.29 4.70 -5.16
N GLY A 8 1.34 5.52 -5.38
CA GLY A 8 2.65 5.01 -5.77
C GLY A 8 3.27 4.00 -4.79
N VAL A 9 2.98 4.12 -3.49
CA VAL A 9 3.42 3.17 -2.44
C VAL A 9 2.54 1.93 -2.45
N GLY A 10 1.21 2.09 -2.58
CA GLY A 10 0.26 0.99 -2.59
C GLY A 10 0.41 0.10 -3.82
N LEU A 11 0.55 0.68 -5.02
CA LEU A 11 0.76 -0.09 -6.26
C LEU A 11 2.05 -0.93 -6.18
N ALA A 12 3.14 -0.34 -5.69
CA ALA A 12 4.38 -1.09 -5.49
C ALA A 12 4.18 -2.28 -4.54
N ALA A 13 3.38 -2.11 -3.47
CA ALA A 13 3.06 -3.21 -2.55
C ALA A 13 2.18 -4.28 -3.23
N VAL A 14 1.24 -3.89 -4.11
CA VAL A 14 0.45 -4.84 -4.91
C VAL A 14 1.35 -5.67 -5.82
N GLU A 15 2.18 -5.03 -6.65
CA GLU A 15 3.09 -5.70 -7.57
C GLU A 15 4.06 -6.64 -6.85
N LEU A 16 4.71 -6.15 -5.80
CA LEU A 16 5.64 -6.95 -5.00
C LEU A 16 4.94 -8.12 -4.32
N GLY A 17 3.76 -7.91 -3.74
CA GLY A 17 2.96 -8.98 -3.16
C GLY A 17 2.68 -10.09 -4.17
N LYS A 18 2.31 -9.73 -5.39
CA LYS A 18 2.08 -10.68 -6.48
C LYS A 18 3.36 -11.38 -6.92
N ALA A 19 4.45 -10.65 -7.11
CA ALA A 19 5.75 -11.21 -7.48
C ALA A 19 6.28 -12.21 -6.43
N MET A 20 5.91 -12.01 -5.16
CA MET A 20 6.24 -12.89 -4.03
C MET A 20 5.24 -14.05 -3.85
N GLY A 21 4.21 -14.15 -4.70
CA GLY A 21 3.22 -15.24 -4.68
C GLY A 21 2.07 -15.06 -3.68
N ALA A 22 1.87 -13.86 -3.13
CA ALA A 22 0.74 -13.59 -2.25
C ALA A 22 -0.59 -13.47 -3.02
N LYS A 23 -1.69 -13.81 -2.36
CA LYS A 23 -3.02 -13.35 -2.75
C LYS A 23 -3.17 -11.91 -2.26
N VAL A 24 -3.36 -10.97 -3.17
CA VAL A 24 -3.39 -9.54 -2.86
C VAL A 24 -4.80 -8.98 -2.96
N ILE A 25 -5.26 -8.37 -1.87
CA ILE A 25 -6.52 -7.63 -1.78
C ILE A 25 -6.17 -6.15 -1.85
N ALA A 26 -6.68 -5.45 -2.86
CA ALA A 26 -6.50 -4.01 -3.00
C ALA A 26 -7.71 -3.25 -2.47
N ALA A 27 -7.49 -2.28 -1.59
CA ALA A 27 -8.54 -1.38 -1.10
C ALA A 27 -8.27 0.06 -1.51
N ALA A 28 -9.25 0.71 -2.13
CA ALA A 28 -9.18 2.10 -2.58
C ALA A 28 -10.54 2.79 -2.52
N SER A 29 -10.59 4.09 -2.85
CA SER A 29 -11.77 4.94 -2.69
C SER A 29 -12.68 5.03 -3.91
N THR A 30 -12.28 4.52 -5.07
CA THR A 30 -13.06 4.54 -6.31
C THR A 30 -12.73 3.35 -7.19
N ASP A 31 -13.67 2.97 -8.03
CA ASP A 31 -13.50 1.85 -8.96
C ASP A 31 -12.37 2.09 -9.97
N ASP A 32 -12.20 3.30 -10.45
CA ASP A 32 -11.09 3.69 -11.31
C ASP A 32 -9.72 3.43 -10.66
N LYS A 33 -9.61 3.68 -9.36
CA LYS A 33 -8.39 3.41 -8.58
C LYS A 33 -8.18 1.92 -8.38
N LEU A 34 -9.27 1.19 -8.15
CA LEU A 34 -9.24 -0.27 -8.02
C LEU A 34 -8.89 -0.94 -9.33
N GLN A 35 -9.35 -0.40 -10.46
CA GLN A 35 -8.99 -0.93 -11.77
C GLN A 35 -7.46 -0.86 -12.01
N VAL A 36 -6.81 0.23 -11.60
CA VAL A 36 -5.34 0.35 -11.67
C VAL A 36 -4.64 -0.68 -10.79
N ALA A 37 -5.16 -0.93 -9.59
CA ALA A 37 -4.61 -1.96 -8.71
C ALA A 37 -4.83 -3.38 -9.27
N LYS A 38 -5.95 -3.61 -9.96
CA LYS A 38 -6.24 -4.87 -10.67
C LYS A 38 -5.25 -5.11 -11.81
N GLU A 39 -4.97 -4.07 -12.60
CA GLU A 39 -3.95 -4.12 -13.67
C GLU A 39 -2.56 -4.43 -13.12
N ALA A 40 -2.24 -3.95 -11.91
CA ALA A 40 -1.01 -4.27 -11.18
C ALA A 40 -1.01 -5.68 -10.56
N GLY A 41 -2.08 -6.46 -10.73
CA GLY A 41 -2.15 -7.86 -10.34
C GLY A 41 -2.94 -8.17 -9.06
N ALA A 42 -3.68 -7.21 -8.48
CA ALA A 42 -4.54 -7.50 -7.34
C ALA A 42 -5.59 -8.57 -7.67
N ASP A 43 -5.77 -9.54 -6.78
CA ASP A 43 -6.70 -10.67 -6.95
C ASP A 43 -8.13 -10.29 -6.56
N ASP A 44 -8.28 -9.41 -5.56
CA ASP A 44 -9.58 -8.96 -5.07
C ASP A 44 -9.56 -7.47 -4.77
N LEU A 45 -10.73 -6.83 -4.85
CA LEU A 45 -10.89 -5.39 -4.80
C LEU A 45 -11.96 -5.01 -3.77
N ILE A 46 -11.68 -3.96 -2.98
CA ILE A 46 -12.61 -3.39 -2.01
C ILE A 46 -12.70 -1.88 -2.22
N ASN A 47 -13.88 -1.39 -2.61
CA ASN A 47 -14.18 0.03 -2.63
C ASN A 47 -14.70 0.46 -1.27
N TYR A 48 -13.82 0.98 -0.42
CA TYR A 48 -14.20 1.36 0.96
C TYR A 48 -15.05 2.66 1.03
N THR A 49 -15.43 3.24 -0.10
CA THR A 49 -16.43 4.31 -0.17
C THR A 49 -17.85 3.74 -0.31
N ASP A 50 -17.98 2.64 -1.03
CA ASP A 50 -19.27 2.02 -1.35
C ASP A 50 -19.65 0.89 -0.39
N GLU A 51 -18.64 0.24 0.24
CA GLU A 51 -18.85 -0.84 1.19
C GLU A 51 -18.07 -0.62 2.49
N ASP A 52 -18.61 -1.13 3.60
CA ASP A 52 -17.90 -1.11 4.88
C ASP A 52 -16.71 -2.05 4.85
N LEU A 53 -15.50 -1.50 5.03
CA LEU A 53 -14.24 -2.25 4.95
C LEU A 53 -14.21 -3.43 5.93
N LYS A 54 -14.69 -3.24 7.16
CA LYS A 54 -14.67 -4.29 8.18
C LYS A 54 -15.58 -5.46 7.80
N GLU A 55 -16.81 -5.17 7.37
CA GLU A 55 -17.79 -6.20 7.02
C GLU A 55 -17.40 -6.89 5.70
N ALA A 56 -16.85 -6.16 4.72
CA ALA A 56 -16.32 -6.72 3.49
C ALA A 56 -15.18 -7.72 3.77
N LEU A 57 -14.22 -7.35 4.61
CA LEU A 57 -13.13 -8.24 5.00
C LEU A 57 -13.63 -9.46 5.78
N LYS A 58 -14.52 -9.26 6.77
CA LYS A 58 -15.06 -10.32 7.58
C LYS A 58 -15.83 -11.36 6.77
N SER A 59 -16.65 -10.90 5.81
CA SER A 59 -17.48 -11.80 4.99
C SER A 59 -16.65 -12.57 3.96
N ARG A 60 -15.70 -11.90 3.30
CA ARG A 60 -14.89 -12.51 2.24
C ARG A 60 -13.71 -13.33 2.77
N TYR A 61 -13.18 -12.95 3.95
CA TYR A 61 -11.98 -13.55 4.57
C TYR A 61 -12.23 -13.92 6.04
N PRO A 62 -13.09 -14.90 6.32
CA PRO A 62 -13.46 -15.27 7.69
C PRO A 62 -12.28 -15.80 8.53
N GLN A 63 -11.21 -16.29 7.88
CA GLN A 63 -9.96 -16.71 8.54
C GLN A 63 -9.04 -15.54 8.91
N GLY A 64 -9.38 -14.32 8.44
CA GLY A 64 -8.58 -13.12 8.62
C GLY A 64 -7.50 -12.92 7.56
N ILE A 65 -6.77 -11.83 7.69
CA ILE A 65 -5.73 -11.36 6.76
C ILE A 65 -4.36 -11.52 7.40
N ASP A 66 -3.44 -12.21 6.74
CA ASP A 66 -2.10 -12.50 7.25
C ASP A 66 -1.21 -11.26 7.34
N VAL A 67 -1.30 -10.38 6.32
CA VAL A 67 -0.51 -9.15 6.25
C VAL A 67 -1.40 -8.00 5.80
N ILE A 68 -1.41 -6.92 6.58
CA ILE A 68 -2.05 -5.66 6.19
C ILE A 68 -0.96 -4.60 6.01
N TYR A 69 -0.92 -3.99 4.85
CA TYR A 69 -0.01 -2.91 4.49
C TYR A 69 -0.77 -1.59 4.51
N ASP A 70 -0.51 -0.75 5.53
CA ASP A 70 -1.27 0.48 5.78
C ASP A 70 -0.41 1.74 5.64
N PRO A 71 -0.40 2.39 4.45
CA PRO A 71 0.17 3.72 4.25
C PRO A 71 -0.86 4.84 4.48
N VAL A 72 -2.12 4.51 4.81
CA VAL A 72 -3.26 5.44 4.86
C VAL A 72 -3.54 5.94 6.27
N GLY A 73 -3.63 5.01 7.22
CA GLY A 73 -3.95 5.34 8.62
C GLY A 73 -5.42 5.73 8.82
N ASP A 74 -5.66 6.62 9.82
CA ASP A 74 -6.96 7.20 10.14
C ASP A 74 -8.04 6.12 10.42
N ARG A 75 -9.27 6.37 10.00
CA ARG A 75 -10.45 5.50 10.19
C ARG A 75 -10.34 4.10 9.59
N PHE A 76 -9.36 3.84 8.73
CA PHE A 76 -9.20 2.55 8.06
C PHE A 76 -8.39 1.54 8.88
N THR A 77 -7.53 2.00 9.78
CA THR A 77 -6.62 1.15 10.57
C THR A 77 -7.38 0.18 11.48
N GLU A 78 -8.30 0.66 12.30
CA GLU A 78 -9.03 -0.20 13.24
C GLU A 78 -9.93 -1.24 12.55
N PRO A 79 -10.76 -0.88 11.55
CA PRO A 79 -11.53 -1.86 10.77
C PRO A 79 -10.67 -2.96 10.16
N ALA A 80 -9.51 -2.61 9.60
CA ALA A 80 -8.58 -3.57 9.04
C ALA A 80 -7.94 -4.45 10.12
N LEU A 81 -7.46 -3.86 11.23
CA LEU A 81 -6.88 -4.60 12.35
C LEU A 81 -7.84 -5.63 12.96
N ARG A 82 -9.15 -5.33 13.02
CA ARG A 82 -10.19 -6.27 13.49
C ARG A 82 -10.31 -7.52 12.61
N ASN A 83 -9.78 -7.49 11.40
CA ASN A 83 -9.80 -8.59 10.45
C ASN A 83 -8.43 -9.28 10.30
N MET A 84 -7.48 -9.05 11.20
CA MET A 84 -6.21 -9.77 11.21
C MET A 84 -6.41 -11.27 11.47
N ALA A 85 -5.63 -12.09 10.78
CA ALA A 85 -5.47 -13.51 11.08
C ALA A 85 -4.62 -13.71 12.35
N TRP A 86 -4.68 -14.91 12.92
CA TRP A 86 -3.79 -15.32 14.00
C TRP A 86 -2.32 -15.32 13.51
N ASN A 87 -1.42 -14.76 14.30
CA ASN A 87 -0.01 -14.49 13.93
C ASN A 87 0.18 -13.54 12.75
N GLY A 88 -0.86 -12.81 12.32
CA GLY A 88 -0.79 -11.82 11.26
C GLY A 88 0.05 -10.59 11.64
N ARG A 89 0.43 -9.83 10.64
CA ARG A 89 1.25 -8.60 10.80
C ARG A 89 0.54 -7.41 10.18
N PHE A 90 0.27 -6.42 11.02
CA PHE A 90 -0.25 -5.12 10.59
C PHE A 90 0.94 -4.14 10.42
N LEU A 91 1.24 -3.74 9.20
CA LEU A 91 2.38 -2.90 8.87
C LEU A 91 1.96 -1.43 8.79
N ILE A 92 2.42 -0.60 9.74
CA ILE A 92 2.24 0.84 9.72
C ILE A 92 3.32 1.46 8.84
N VAL A 93 2.93 1.97 7.68
CA VAL A 93 3.82 2.53 6.66
C VAL A 93 3.70 4.05 6.57
N GLY A 94 2.50 4.60 6.84
CA GLY A 94 2.26 6.03 6.76
C GLY A 94 0.85 6.42 7.17
N PHE A 95 0.57 7.72 7.06
CA PHE A 95 -0.70 8.33 7.49
C PHE A 95 -1.23 9.29 6.43
N ALA A 96 -1.36 8.82 5.18
CA ALA A 96 -1.75 9.65 4.04
C ALA A 96 -3.17 10.23 4.15
N ALA A 97 -4.05 9.66 4.99
CA ALA A 97 -5.37 10.22 5.27
C ALA A 97 -5.32 11.45 6.20
N GLY A 98 -4.23 11.63 6.95
CA GLY A 98 -3.96 12.81 7.78
C GLY A 98 -3.89 12.51 9.27
N GLU A 99 -4.81 11.73 9.83
CA GLU A 99 -4.81 11.43 11.26
C GLU A 99 -3.98 10.18 11.60
N ILE A 100 -3.23 10.27 12.70
CA ILE A 100 -2.52 9.12 13.27
C ILE A 100 -3.53 8.29 14.07
N PRO A 101 -3.79 7.04 13.70
CA PRO A 101 -4.81 6.23 14.33
C PRO A 101 -4.38 5.82 15.75
N LYS A 102 -5.36 5.78 16.65
CA LYS A 102 -5.19 5.18 17.98
C LYS A 102 -5.50 3.68 17.89
N ILE A 103 -4.48 2.85 18.08
CA ILE A 103 -4.63 1.41 18.01
C ILE A 103 -5.04 0.87 19.39
N PRO A 104 -6.24 0.26 19.52
CA PRO A 104 -6.63 -0.38 20.75
C PRO A 104 -5.77 -1.62 21.04
N ALA A 105 -4.91 -1.56 22.06
CA ALA A 105 -3.97 -2.63 22.37
C ALA A 105 -4.65 -4.00 22.64
N ASN A 106 -5.88 -4.00 23.15
CA ASN A 106 -6.66 -5.23 23.36
C ASN A 106 -6.94 -5.99 22.05
N LEU A 107 -6.98 -5.31 20.90
CA LEU A 107 -7.17 -5.98 19.61
C LEU A 107 -5.96 -6.84 19.24
N THR A 108 -4.76 -6.40 19.53
CA THR A 108 -3.54 -7.20 19.27
C THR A 108 -3.53 -8.47 20.12
N LEU A 109 -3.96 -8.37 21.38
CA LEU A 109 -4.13 -9.52 22.27
C LEU A 109 -5.20 -10.50 21.74
N LEU A 110 -6.40 -9.99 21.41
CA LEU A 110 -7.52 -10.83 20.97
C LEU A 110 -7.27 -11.48 19.61
N LYS A 111 -6.53 -10.83 18.73
CA LYS A 111 -6.20 -11.36 17.42
C LYS A 111 -4.92 -12.18 17.40
N GLY A 112 -4.10 -12.13 18.45
CA GLY A 112 -2.80 -12.79 18.48
C GLY A 112 -1.91 -12.32 17.34
N CYS A 113 -1.92 -11.02 17.03
CA CYS A 113 -1.21 -10.43 15.89
C CYS A 113 -0.18 -9.40 16.33
N SER A 114 0.70 -9.00 15.39
CA SER A 114 1.71 -7.97 15.61
C SER A 114 1.35 -6.68 14.87
N VAL A 115 1.60 -5.54 15.50
CA VAL A 115 1.59 -4.22 14.83
C VAL A 115 3.05 -3.77 14.70
N VAL A 116 3.49 -3.53 13.46
CA VAL A 116 4.89 -3.31 13.11
C VAL A 116 5.05 -1.98 12.39
N GLY A 117 5.91 -1.12 12.90
CA GLY A 117 6.30 0.12 12.22
C GLY A 117 7.27 -0.16 11.07
N VAL A 118 7.02 0.44 9.90
CA VAL A 118 7.87 0.35 8.72
C VAL A 118 8.42 1.73 8.40
N PHE A 119 9.53 2.08 9.03
CA PHE A 119 10.20 3.37 8.78
C PHE A 119 11.39 3.16 7.82
N TRP A 120 11.09 3.12 6.53
CA TRP A 120 12.07 2.83 5.50
C TRP A 120 13.28 3.79 5.52
N GLY A 121 13.08 5.08 5.72
CA GLY A 121 14.17 6.06 5.80
C GLY A 121 15.18 5.74 6.91
N ALA A 122 14.72 5.36 8.11
CA ALA A 122 15.61 4.95 9.18
C ALA A 122 16.25 3.57 8.90
N PHE A 123 15.51 2.64 8.29
CA PHE A 123 16.03 1.33 7.91
C PHE A 123 17.24 1.45 6.97
N THR A 124 17.18 2.30 5.94
CA THR A 124 18.29 2.47 4.98
C THR A 124 19.59 2.92 5.67
N ALA A 125 19.49 3.76 6.71
CA ALA A 125 20.63 4.25 7.47
C ALA A 125 21.13 3.23 8.51
N LYS A 126 20.21 2.48 9.16
CA LYS A 126 20.57 1.54 10.22
C LYS A 126 21.03 0.17 9.68
N GLU A 127 20.48 -0.24 8.54
CA GLU A 127 20.72 -1.54 7.92
C GLU A 127 21.15 -1.41 6.45
N PRO A 128 22.25 -0.68 6.15
CA PRO A 128 22.63 -0.37 4.77
C PRO A 128 22.94 -1.62 3.92
N LYS A 129 23.45 -2.69 4.54
CA LYS A 129 23.71 -3.95 3.82
C LYS A 129 22.43 -4.63 3.38
N ALA A 130 21.41 -4.69 4.26
CA ALA A 130 20.11 -5.25 3.93
C ALA A 130 19.40 -4.38 2.89
N HIS A 131 19.51 -3.05 3.00
CA HIS A 131 18.98 -2.14 1.99
C HIS A 131 19.57 -2.37 0.60
N ILE A 132 20.91 -2.49 0.49
CA ILE A 132 21.58 -2.78 -0.79
C ILE A 132 21.10 -4.12 -1.36
N GLN A 133 20.93 -5.13 -0.51
CA GLN A 133 20.42 -6.43 -0.95
C GLN A 133 18.99 -6.32 -1.48
N ASN A 134 18.10 -5.60 -0.76
CA ASN A 134 16.73 -5.36 -1.22
C ASN A 134 16.69 -4.63 -2.57
N VAL A 135 17.56 -3.63 -2.78
CA VAL A 135 17.65 -2.93 -4.07
C VAL A 135 18.07 -3.89 -5.19
N LYS A 136 19.03 -4.77 -4.95
CA LYS A 136 19.45 -5.78 -5.94
C LYS A 136 18.30 -6.72 -6.33
N GLU A 137 17.54 -7.19 -5.33
CA GLU A 137 16.39 -8.07 -5.55
C GLU A 137 15.28 -7.36 -6.33
N LEU A 138 14.99 -6.08 -6.01
CA LEU A 138 14.04 -5.26 -6.76
C LEU A 138 14.47 -5.07 -8.22
N MET A 139 15.74 -4.76 -8.46
CA MET A 139 16.29 -4.62 -9.82
C MET A 139 16.23 -5.93 -10.60
N GLN A 140 16.42 -7.06 -9.94
CA GLN A 140 16.26 -8.37 -10.56
C GLN A 140 14.80 -8.64 -10.93
N LEU A 141 13.85 -8.39 -10.03
CA LEU A 141 12.41 -8.54 -10.32
C LEU A 141 11.97 -7.65 -11.50
N PHE A 142 12.50 -6.43 -11.56
CA PHE A 142 12.26 -5.52 -12.68
C PHE A 142 12.85 -6.06 -13.99
N ALA A 143 14.09 -6.50 -13.99
CA ALA A 143 14.76 -7.07 -15.17
C ALA A 143 14.07 -8.35 -15.68
N GLU A 144 13.48 -9.14 -14.78
CA GLU A 144 12.68 -10.33 -15.10
C GLU A 144 11.25 -9.99 -15.55
N GLY A 145 10.86 -8.72 -15.57
CA GLY A 145 9.50 -8.27 -15.92
C GLY A 145 8.42 -8.69 -14.91
N LYS A 146 8.82 -9.01 -13.66
CA LYS A 146 7.89 -9.39 -12.59
C LYS A 146 7.26 -8.19 -11.90
N ILE A 147 7.89 -7.03 -11.99
CA ILE A 147 7.37 -5.74 -11.53
C ILE A 147 7.61 -4.70 -12.63
N ASP A 148 6.64 -3.78 -12.79
CA ASP A 148 6.72 -2.65 -13.73
C ASP A 148 6.11 -1.40 -13.08
N PRO A 149 6.90 -0.64 -12.29
CA PRO A 149 6.39 0.48 -11.51
C PRO A 149 5.72 1.54 -12.37
N ARG A 150 4.41 1.66 -12.25
CA ARG A 150 3.59 2.56 -13.07
C ARG A 150 3.96 4.03 -12.86
N VAL A 151 4.38 4.71 -13.93
CA VAL A 151 4.42 6.16 -14.03
C VAL A 151 3.08 6.62 -14.60
N SER A 152 2.27 7.32 -13.80
CA SER A 152 0.93 7.74 -14.21
C SER A 152 0.91 9.06 -14.97
N GLU A 153 1.77 9.98 -14.58
CA GLU A 153 1.84 11.31 -15.16
C GLU A 153 3.30 11.80 -15.22
N VAL A 154 3.66 12.44 -16.32
CA VAL A 154 4.98 13.09 -16.50
C VAL A 154 4.72 14.56 -16.83
N PHE A 155 5.26 15.44 -16.02
CA PHE A 155 5.16 16.89 -16.20
C PHE A 155 6.52 17.46 -16.63
N PRO A 156 6.56 18.46 -17.52
CA PRO A 156 7.74 19.30 -17.70
C PRO A 156 8.13 19.96 -16.37
N PHE A 157 9.40 20.28 -16.18
CA PHE A 157 9.87 20.89 -14.94
C PHE A 157 9.14 22.17 -14.58
N GLU A 158 8.80 22.99 -15.56
CA GLU A 158 8.08 24.25 -15.41
C GLU A 158 6.66 24.08 -14.88
N GLN A 159 6.08 22.88 -14.99
CA GLN A 159 4.76 22.52 -14.48
C GLN A 159 4.82 21.82 -13.11
N TYR A 160 5.84 22.09 -12.30
CA TYR A 160 6.02 21.45 -10.99
C TYR A 160 4.83 21.67 -10.05
N GLU A 161 4.14 22.81 -10.15
CA GLU A 161 2.93 23.09 -9.34
C GLU A 161 1.78 22.14 -9.69
N ASP A 162 1.57 21.84 -10.98
CA ASP A 162 0.55 20.88 -11.43
C ASP A 162 0.89 19.46 -10.96
N ALA A 163 2.16 19.08 -10.98
CA ALA A 163 2.62 17.81 -10.47
C ALA A 163 2.36 17.67 -8.95
N LEU A 164 2.64 18.71 -8.17
CA LEU A 164 2.33 18.75 -6.74
C LEU A 164 0.81 18.75 -6.48
N ALA A 165 0.05 19.46 -7.30
CA ALA A 165 -1.41 19.47 -7.23
C ALA A 165 -2.01 18.09 -7.53
N ALA A 166 -1.45 17.33 -8.46
CA ALA A 166 -1.88 15.95 -8.75
C ALA A 166 -1.74 15.03 -7.51
N LEU A 167 -0.66 15.21 -6.74
CA LEU A 167 -0.45 14.46 -5.49
C LEU A 167 -1.37 14.94 -4.36
N SER A 168 -1.43 16.24 -4.11
CA SER A 168 -2.20 16.82 -2.99
C SER A 168 -3.72 16.62 -3.15
N SER A 169 -4.22 16.64 -4.39
CA SER A 169 -5.63 16.35 -4.71
C SER A 169 -5.96 14.86 -4.69
N ARG A 170 -4.99 13.97 -4.41
CA ARG A 170 -5.14 12.51 -4.42
C ARG A 170 -5.63 11.94 -5.75
N ARG A 171 -5.38 12.65 -6.86
CA ARG A 171 -5.73 12.24 -8.24
C ARG A 171 -4.75 11.22 -8.80
N ALA A 172 -3.49 11.28 -8.40
CA ALA A 172 -2.42 10.43 -8.92
C ALA A 172 -2.72 8.93 -8.71
N LYS A 173 -2.51 8.14 -9.77
CA LYS A 173 -2.69 6.68 -9.82
C LYS A 173 -1.36 6.00 -10.16
N GLY A 174 -0.38 6.09 -9.26
CA GLY A 174 0.99 5.64 -9.47
C GLY A 174 2.02 6.73 -9.16
N LYS A 175 3.14 6.72 -9.87
CA LYS A 175 4.20 7.73 -9.72
C LYS A 175 3.91 8.95 -10.60
N VAL A 176 4.14 10.13 -10.04
CA VAL A 176 4.16 11.40 -10.77
C VAL A 176 5.63 11.80 -10.94
N VAL A 177 6.03 12.14 -12.15
CA VAL A 177 7.43 12.43 -12.51
C VAL A 177 7.54 13.85 -13.07
N LEU A 178 8.59 14.57 -12.69
CA LEU A 178 9.02 15.81 -13.32
C LEU A 178 10.17 15.50 -14.29
N LYS A 179 10.03 15.85 -15.56
CA LYS A 179 11.08 15.75 -16.56
C LYS A 179 11.97 16.98 -16.46
N VAL A 180 13.21 16.80 -16.00
CA VAL A 180 14.18 17.91 -15.76
C VAL A 180 15.01 18.19 -16.99
N SER A 181 15.29 17.19 -17.81
CA SER A 181 16.03 17.29 -19.08
C SER A 181 15.58 16.23 -20.07
N ASP A 182 15.94 16.44 -21.32
CA ASP A 182 15.78 15.43 -22.39
C ASP A 182 16.77 14.28 -22.23
#